data_5cfd78f18040359ca8a2e3333310beb5
#
_entry.id   5cfd78f18040359ca8a2e3333310beb5
#
_cell.length_a   1.000
_cell.length_b   1.000
_cell.length_c   1.000
_cell.angle_alpha   90.00
_cell.angle_beta   90.00
_cell.angle_gamma   90.00
#
_symmetry.space_group_name_H-M   'P 1'
#
loop_
_entity.id
_entity.type
_entity.pdbx_description
1 polymer ?
#
loop_
_entity_poly.entity_id
_entity_poly.type
_entity_poly.pdbx_seq_one_letter_code
_entity_poly.pdbx_strand_id
1 'polypeptide(L)'
;MIKIYVMESCPDCTEVKALYSNHPEYELIDIGRQARSLKEFLALRDHHPAFEKVRQRGNIGIPCFVREDGSIAISLKHFDAGRFIEGTPAIQEGAS
;
A
#
# COMPACT_ATOMS: atom_id res chain seq x y z
N MET A 1 -1.28 -0.10 13.63
CA MET A 1 -0.75 1.03 12.85
C MET A 1 -0.90 0.74 11.37
N ILE A 2 -1.31 1.73 10.61
CA ILE A 2 -1.46 1.58 9.16
C ILE A 2 -0.19 2.07 8.49
N LYS A 3 0.38 1.24 7.63
CA LYS A 3 1.55 1.64 6.84
C LYS A 3 1.07 2.26 5.55
N ILE A 4 1.70 3.36 5.14
CA ILE A 4 1.36 4.02 3.89
C ILE A 4 2.62 4.11 3.05
N TYR A 5 2.64 3.37 1.93
CA TYR A 5 3.78 3.41 1.03
C TYR A 5 3.59 4.59 0.07
N VAL A 6 4.57 5.46 0.02
CA VAL A 6 4.54 6.68 -0.79
C VAL A 6 5.88 6.88 -1.48
N MET A 7 5.97 7.90 -2.32
CA MET A 7 7.23 8.29 -2.93
C MET A 7 7.23 9.81 -3.03
N GLU A 8 8.36 10.43 -2.77
CA GLU A 8 8.44 11.88 -2.75
C GLU A 8 8.00 12.51 -4.07
N SER A 9 8.37 11.91 -5.18
CA SER A 9 8.05 12.45 -6.50
C SER A 9 6.64 12.13 -6.98
N CYS A 10 5.85 11.43 -6.19
CA CYS A 10 4.51 11.05 -6.60
C CYS A 10 3.51 12.15 -6.27
N PRO A 11 2.87 12.74 -7.28
CA PRO A 11 1.92 13.83 -7.02
C PRO A 11 0.72 13.38 -6.19
N ASP A 12 0.28 12.14 -6.40
CA ASP A 12 -0.88 11.62 -5.68
C ASP A 12 -0.59 11.35 -4.21
N CYS A 13 0.68 11.35 -3.83
CA CYS A 13 1.07 11.12 -2.44
C CYS A 13 1.17 12.43 -1.65
N THR A 14 1.13 13.57 -2.31
CA THR A 14 1.34 14.86 -1.65
C THR A 14 0.31 15.11 -0.55
N GLU A 15 -0.95 14.90 -0.86
CA GLU A 15 -2.01 15.14 0.11
C GLU A 15 -1.92 14.14 1.27
N VAL A 16 -1.62 12.90 0.97
CA VAL A 16 -1.50 11.87 1.99
C VAL A 16 -0.37 12.22 2.96
N LYS A 17 0.76 12.67 2.43
CA LYS A 17 1.88 13.06 3.29
C LYS A 17 1.50 14.23 4.19
N ALA A 18 0.74 15.18 3.67
CA ALA A 18 0.32 16.32 4.46
C ALA A 18 -0.65 15.90 5.58
N LEU A 19 -1.53 14.95 5.30
CA LEU A 19 -2.53 14.53 6.26
C LEU A 19 -1.97 13.64 7.36
N TYR A 20 -1.03 12.76 7.01
CA TYR A 20 -0.64 11.69 7.94
C TYR A 20 0.81 11.71 8.41
N SER A 21 1.62 12.70 8.01
CA SER A 21 3.05 12.68 8.34
C SER A 21 3.32 12.71 9.84
N ASN A 22 2.43 13.30 10.62
CA ASN A 22 2.63 13.36 12.07
C ASN A 22 1.55 12.62 12.85
N HIS A 23 0.84 11.73 12.17
CA HIS A 23 -0.26 11.01 12.80
C HIS A 23 0.27 9.75 13.47
N PRO A 24 0.08 9.60 14.77
CA PRO A 24 0.69 8.47 15.52
C PRO A 24 0.24 7.08 15.10
N GLU A 25 -0.89 6.97 14.44
CA GLU A 25 -1.38 5.66 14.02
C GLU A 25 -1.03 5.30 12.58
N TYR A 26 -0.27 6.15 11.91
CA TYR A 26 0.11 5.92 10.52
C TYR A 26 1.61 6.02 10.37
N GLU A 27 2.16 5.16 9.54
CA GLU A 27 3.59 5.18 9.25
C GLU A 27 3.79 5.41 7.76
N LEU A 28 4.38 6.54 7.40
CA LEU A 28 4.69 6.82 5.99
C LEU A 28 6.02 6.17 5.65
N ILE A 29 6.03 5.39 4.59
CA ILE A 29 7.24 4.70 4.14
C ILE A 29 7.51 5.12 2.71
N ASP A 30 8.61 5.86 2.51
CA ASP A 30 8.98 6.32 1.18
C ASP A 30 9.77 5.23 0.47
N ILE A 31 9.17 4.64 -0.57
CA ILE A 31 9.80 3.53 -1.26
C ILE A 31 10.95 3.97 -2.15
N GLY A 32 11.14 5.27 -2.32
CA GLY A 32 12.27 5.78 -3.08
C GLY A 32 13.51 6.03 -2.26
N ARG A 33 13.42 5.90 -0.93
CA ARG A 33 14.55 6.21 -0.07
C ARG A 33 15.43 5.02 0.26
N GLN A 34 14.85 3.84 0.39
CA GLN A 34 15.59 2.65 0.77
C GLN A 34 15.16 1.48 -0.09
N ALA A 35 16.14 0.73 -0.57
CA ALA A 35 15.84 -0.43 -1.38
C ALA A 35 14.99 -1.45 -0.62
N ARG A 36 15.20 -1.57 0.69
CA ARG A 36 14.41 -2.50 1.49
C ARG A 36 12.93 -2.16 1.45
N SER A 37 12.60 -0.88 1.58
CA SER A 37 11.21 -0.44 1.54
C SER A 37 10.60 -0.70 0.17
N LEU A 38 11.35 -0.48 -0.88
CA LEU A 38 10.89 -0.74 -2.22
C LEU A 38 10.62 -2.23 -2.41
N LYS A 39 11.51 -3.09 -1.89
CA LYS A 39 11.32 -4.54 -2.01
C LYS A 39 10.08 -4.99 -1.27
N GLU A 40 9.84 -4.46 -0.08
CA GLU A 40 8.64 -4.80 0.67
C GLU A 40 7.39 -4.43 -0.12
N PHE A 41 7.39 -3.24 -0.69
CA PHE A 41 6.25 -2.78 -1.47
C PHE A 41 6.06 -3.63 -2.73
N LEU A 42 7.13 -3.96 -3.42
CA LEU A 42 7.03 -4.75 -4.65
C LEU A 42 6.50 -6.17 -4.36
N ALA A 43 6.84 -6.73 -3.21
CA ALA A 43 6.32 -8.04 -2.84
C ALA A 43 4.79 -7.98 -2.74
N LEU A 44 4.25 -6.88 -2.23
CA LEU A 44 2.81 -6.69 -2.19
C LEU A 44 2.24 -6.44 -3.59
N ARG A 45 2.87 -5.52 -4.32
CA ARG A 45 2.38 -5.13 -5.63
C ARG A 45 2.32 -6.30 -6.60
N ASP A 46 3.29 -7.18 -6.52
CA ASP A 46 3.38 -8.29 -7.47
C ASP A 46 2.40 -9.42 -7.15
N HIS A 47 1.93 -9.53 -5.92
CA HIS A 47 1.17 -10.70 -5.51
C HIS A 47 -0.19 -10.41 -4.85
N HIS A 48 -0.37 -9.25 -4.24
CA HIS A 48 -1.61 -8.98 -3.50
C HIS A 48 -2.76 -8.69 -4.47
N PRO A 49 -3.93 -9.26 -4.22
CA PRO A 49 -5.09 -9.07 -5.13
C PRO A 49 -5.49 -7.61 -5.34
N ALA A 50 -5.23 -6.73 -4.37
CA ALA A 50 -5.59 -5.32 -4.51
C ALA A 50 -4.88 -4.66 -5.67
N PHE A 51 -3.78 -5.22 -6.12
CA PHE A 51 -2.98 -4.62 -7.19
C PHE A 51 -3.25 -5.19 -8.57
N GLU A 52 -4.27 -6.02 -8.72
CA GLU A 52 -4.50 -6.67 -10.01
C GLU A 52 -4.67 -5.64 -11.13
N LYS A 53 -5.55 -4.66 -10.93
CA LYS A 53 -5.75 -3.64 -11.96
C LYS A 53 -4.55 -2.71 -12.09
N VAL A 54 -3.86 -2.48 -10.99
CA VAL A 54 -2.65 -1.66 -11.00
C VAL A 54 -1.61 -2.30 -11.91
N ARG A 55 -1.41 -3.61 -11.77
CA ARG A 55 -0.44 -4.32 -12.60
C ARG A 55 -0.86 -4.31 -14.07
N GLN A 56 -2.16 -4.52 -14.34
CA GLN A 56 -2.65 -4.53 -15.70
C GLN A 56 -2.44 -3.19 -16.39
N ARG A 57 -2.56 -2.10 -15.65
CA ARG A 57 -2.43 -0.77 -16.21
C ARG A 57 -0.99 -0.24 -16.19
N GLY A 58 -0.08 -1.00 -15.60
CA GLY A 58 1.32 -0.56 -15.51
C GLY A 58 1.54 0.57 -14.52
N ASN A 59 0.63 0.74 -13.55
CA ASN A 59 0.78 1.78 -12.55
C ASN A 59 1.63 1.28 -11.39
N ILE A 60 2.11 2.18 -10.56
CA ILE A 60 2.90 1.81 -9.38
C ILE A 60 2.00 1.33 -8.27
N GLY A 61 0.89 2.04 -8.02
CA GLY A 61 -0.03 1.64 -6.98
C GLY A 61 0.18 2.36 -5.66
N ILE A 62 0.67 3.59 -5.70
CA ILE A 62 0.83 4.42 -4.50
C ILE A 62 -0.04 5.66 -4.62
N PRO A 63 -0.47 6.23 -3.50
CA PRO A 63 -0.25 5.79 -2.12
C PRO A 63 -0.96 4.47 -1.83
N CYS A 64 -0.31 3.61 -1.05
CA CYS A 64 -0.82 2.29 -0.73
C CYS A 64 -0.96 2.17 0.78
N PHE A 65 -2.18 1.92 1.26
CA PHE A 65 -2.47 1.84 2.68
C PHE A 65 -2.60 0.37 3.08
N VAL A 66 -1.79 -0.06 4.03
CA VAL A 66 -1.76 -1.47 4.46
C VAL A 66 -2.14 -1.56 5.93
N ARG A 67 -3.24 -2.26 6.22
CA ARG A 67 -3.65 -2.49 7.60
C ARG A 67 -2.84 -3.63 8.21
N GLU A 68 -2.95 -3.77 9.53
CA GLU A 68 -2.21 -4.81 10.23
C GLU A 68 -2.62 -6.22 9.79
N ASP A 69 -3.85 -6.38 9.34
CA ASP A 69 -4.31 -7.69 8.87
C ASP A 69 -3.90 -7.97 7.43
N GLY A 70 -3.16 -7.06 6.82
CA GLY A 70 -2.69 -7.26 5.45
C GLY A 70 -3.63 -6.78 4.36
N SER A 71 -4.80 -6.25 4.73
CA SER A 71 -5.70 -5.72 3.72
C SER A 71 -5.17 -4.38 3.21
N ILE A 72 -5.45 -4.09 1.95
CA ILE A 72 -4.85 -2.95 1.26
C ILE A 72 -5.89 -2.09 0.56
N ALA A 73 -5.73 -0.77 0.70
CA ALA A 73 -6.47 0.19 -0.11
C ALA A 73 -5.44 0.97 -0.91
N ILE A 74 -5.71 1.19 -2.18
CA ILE A 74 -4.83 1.94 -3.05
C ILE A 74 -5.51 3.25 -3.39
N SER A 75 -4.81 4.34 -3.20
CA SER A 75 -5.26 5.72 -3.38
C SER A 75 -6.04 6.21 -2.17
N LEU A 76 -5.98 7.50 -1.97
CA LEU A 76 -6.69 8.15 -0.86
C LEU A 76 -8.19 7.98 -1.00
N LYS A 77 -8.68 7.98 -2.23
CA LYS A 77 -10.10 7.82 -2.48
C LYS A 77 -10.61 6.49 -1.96
N HIS A 78 -9.89 5.41 -2.24
CA HIS A 78 -10.31 4.10 -1.77
C HIS A 78 -10.14 3.99 -0.25
N PHE A 79 -9.09 4.59 0.29
CA PHE A 79 -8.87 4.58 1.73
C PHE A 79 -10.02 5.30 2.45
N ASP A 80 -10.39 6.49 1.97
CA ASP A 80 -11.46 7.26 2.58
C ASP A 80 -12.81 6.55 2.48
N ALA A 81 -13.00 5.77 1.44
CA ALA A 81 -14.24 5.02 1.26
C ALA A 81 -14.23 3.69 2.02
N GLY A 82 -13.15 3.39 2.71
CA GLY A 82 -13.05 2.15 3.47
C GLY A 82 -12.91 0.92 2.58
N ARG A 83 -12.45 1.09 1.35
CA ARG A 83 -12.36 -0.02 0.40
C ARG A 83 -11.03 -0.73 0.50
N PHE A 84 -10.92 -1.60 1.47
CA PHE A 84 -9.72 -2.41 1.64
C PHE A 84 -9.96 -3.80 1.07
N ILE A 85 -8.98 -4.31 0.34
CA ILE A 85 -9.03 -5.62 -0.27
C ILE A 85 -8.18 -6.57 0.58
N GLU A 86 -8.75 -7.67 0.99
CA GLU A 86 -8.02 -8.65 1.80
C GLU A 86 -7.02 -9.39 0.94
N GLY A 87 -5.92 -9.78 1.54
CA GLY A 87 -4.93 -10.57 0.84
C GLY A 87 -5.39 -12.00 0.65
N THR A 88 -4.62 -12.74 -0.13
CA THR A 88 -4.88 -14.14 -0.33
C THR A 88 -4.66 -14.85 0.99
N PRO A 89 -5.62 -15.63 1.44
CA PRO A 89 -5.47 -16.32 2.71
C PRO A 89 -4.22 -17.18 2.72
N ALA A 90 -3.42 -16.97 3.68
CA ALA A 90 -2.20 -17.71 3.81
C ALA A 90 -2.44 -19.15 4.00
N ILE A 91 -3.55 -19.46 4.50
CA ILE A 91 -3.88 -20.81 4.72
C ILE A 91 -3.86 -21.60 3.51
N GLN A 92 -4.03 -21.01 2.43
CA GLN A 92 -4.08 -21.76 1.26
C GLN A 92 -2.93 -22.62 1.14
N GLU A 93 -1.85 -22.12 1.54
CA GLU A 93 -0.73 -22.89 1.41
C GLU A 93 -0.72 -23.73 2.54
N GLY A 94 -1.14 -23.23 3.57
CA GLY A 94 -1.09 -24.02 4.72
C GLY A 94 -1.93 -25.17 4.43
N ALA A 95 -2.86 -24.92 3.73
CA ALA A 95 -3.75 -25.94 3.46
C ALA A 95 -2.97 -27.00 2.83
N SER A 96 -2.06 -26.61 2.32
CA SER A 96 -1.40 -27.61 1.77
C SER A 96 -0.86 -28.64 2.56
#